data_29678d3073fead0a76821b922f1dcf2c
#
_entry.id   29678d3073fead0a76821b922f1dcf2c
#
_cell.length_a   1.000
_cell.length_b   1.000
_cell.length_c   1.000
_cell.angle_alpha   90.00
_cell.angle_beta   90.00
_cell.angle_gamma   90.00
#
_symmetry.space_group_name_H-M   'P 1'
#
loop_
_entity.id
_entity.type
_entity.pdbx_description
1 polymer ?
#
loop_
_entity_poly.entity_id
_entity_poly.type
_entity_poly.pdbx_seq_one_letter_code
_entity_poly.pdbx_strand_id
1 'polypeptide(L)'
;MCKGEIYMTQEEMNRLVPEKLREIEDLYDVTVLWAIESGSRAWGFASPDSDFDVRFIYKRKPESYLKLNPDRDVIELPIDDTWDVSGWDLDKTLKLLQKSNPTLYEWLRSPIKYKDTDFARRIAPLMENCFAEDKMIYHYLNTAKHHIRDYLLGDSVRPKKYFYALRPVLACIWIRNYHTAPPVLFDRLYSTVLPEALKSSVDYLFELKINAPEKVEISPIKEIGDFLNSQVSEIECYLNTVSHKQNANWDSLNEFFLSEIFR
;
A
#
# COMPACT_ATOMS: atom_id res chain seq x y z
N MET A 1 -8.55 -23.01 30.23
CA MET A 1 -9.04 -21.65 30.17
C MET A 1 -8.22 -20.95 29.11
N CYS A 2 -8.75 -20.79 27.91
CA CYS A 2 -8.09 -20.00 26.87
C CYS A 2 -8.03 -18.55 27.37
N LYS A 3 -6.83 -18.01 27.50
CA LYS A 3 -6.65 -16.56 27.62
C LYS A 3 -7.20 -15.98 26.34
N GLY A 4 -8.32 -15.27 26.40
CA GLY A 4 -8.80 -14.49 25.28
C GLY A 4 -7.73 -13.46 24.96
N GLU A 5 -7.10 -13.60 23.81
CA GLU A 5 -6.20 -12.59 23.29
C GLU A 5 -7.06 -11.34 23.05
N ILE A 6 -6.75 -10.27 23.77
CA ILE A 6 -7.44 -8.97 23.59
C ILE A 6 -6.73 -8.32 22.42
N TYR A 7 -7.36 -8.36 21.25
CA TYR A 7 -6.87 -7.67 20.07
C TYR A 7 -7.21 -6.17 20.17
N MET A 8 -6.26 -5.35 19.78
CA MET A 8 -6.43 -3.91 19.73
C MET A 8 -7.45 -3.53 18.64
N THR A 9 -8.33 -2.59 18.97
CA THR A 9 -9.37 -2.12 18.05
C THR A 9 -8.90 -0.91 17.23
N GLN A 10 -9.57 -0.64 16.11
CA GLN A 10 -9.29 0.56 15.31
C GLN A 10 -9.56 1.85 16.12
N GLU A 11 -10.53 1.84 17.03
CA GLU A 11 -10.84 3.00 17.88
C GLU A 11 -9.71 3.29 18.86
N GLU A 12 -9.13 2.26 19.46
CA GLU A 12 -7.95 2.39 20.31
C GLU A 12 -6.75 2.92 19.51
N MET A 13 -6.51 2.42 18.31
CA MET A 13 -5.44 2.92 17.44
C MET A 13 -5.64 4.38 17.03
N ASN A 14 -6.86 4.79 16.73
CA ASN A 14 -7.18 6.18 16.41
C ASN A 14 -6.83 7.15 17.56
N ARG A 15 -6.77 6.65 18.80
CA ARG A 15 -6.33 7.42 19.99
C ARG A 15 -4.81 7.33 20.21
N LEU A 16 -4.24 6.13 20.09
CA LEU A 16 -2.83 5.87 20.45
C LEU A 16 -1.86 6.37 19.37
N VAL A 17 -2.19 6.19 18.08
CA VAL A 17 -1.29 6.59 16.99
C VAL A 17 -0.96 8.08 16.99
N PRO A 18 -1.90 9.03 17.21
CA PRO A 18 -1.55 10.44 17.33
C PRO A 18 -0.59 10.76 18.48
N GLU A 19 -0.65 10.02 19.59
CA GLU A 19 0.30 10.16 20.70
C GLU A 19 1.69 9.66 20.28
N LYS A 20 1.73 8.51 19.64
CA LYS A 20 2.98 7.93 19.14
C LYS A 20 3.64 8.79 18.06
N LEU A 21 2.85 9.42 17.19
CA LEU A 21 3.38 10.36 16.21
C LEU A 21 4.02 11.60 16.86
N ARG A 22 3.46 12.12 17.97
CA ARG A 22 4.08 13.21 18.72
C ARG A 22 5.42 12.81 19.36
N GLU A 23 5.48 11.60 19.95
CA GLU A 23 6.75 11.05 20.45
C GLU A 23 7.83 10.97 19.34
N ILE A 24 7.43 10.56 18.14
CA ILE A 24 8.31 10.50 16.96
C ILE A 24 8.75 11.91 16.55
N GLU A 25 7.84 12.88 16.49
CA GLU A 25 8.15 14.27 16.17
C GLU A 25 9.20 14.84 17.14
N ASP A 26 9.02 14.61 18.43
CA ASP A 26 9.94 15.07 19.47
C ASP A 26 11.31 14.34 19.43
N LEU A 27 11.29 13.00 19.27
CA LEU A 27 12.50 12.17 19.31
C LEU A 27 13.43 12.41 18.11
N TYR A 28 12.85 12.60 16.92
CA TYR A 28 13.60 12.73 15.67
C TYR A 28 13.70 14.17 15.15
N ASP A 29 13.15 15.15 15.90
CA ASP A 29 13.09 16.57 15.51
C ASP A 29 12.51 16.74 14.08
N VAL A 30 11.33 16.16 13.84
CA VAL A 30 10.63 16.16 12.55
C VAL A 30 9.20 16.68 12.71
N THR A 31 8.56 17.00 11.58
CA THR A 31 7.12 17.32 11.55
C THR A 31 6.41 16.30 10.67
N VAL A 32 5.45 15.57 11.25
CA VAL A 32 4.63 14.62 10.49
C VAL A 32 3.57 15.38 9.69
N LEU A 33 3.60 15.21 8.38
CA LEU A 33 2.69 15.86 7.43
C LEU A 33 1.42 15.04 7.16
N TRP A 34 1.51 13.73 7.19
CA TRP A 34 0.46 12.79 6.84
C TRP A 34 0.69 11.46 7.55
N ALA A 35 -0.35 10.82 8.08
CA ALA A 35 -0.23 9.50 8.67
C ALA A 35 -1.51 8.68 8.46
N ILE A 36 -1.33 7.40 8.11
CA ILE A 36 -2.41 6.50 7.70
C ILE A 36 -2.19 5.08 8.20
N GLU A 37 -3.25 4.28 8.11
CA GLU A 37 -3.17 2.84 8.10
C GLU A 37 -2.86 2.32 6.70
N SER A 38 -2.01 1.31 6.60
CA SER A 38 -1.66 0.61 5.38
C SER A 38 -2.10 -0.86 5.45
N GLY A 39 -1.58 -1.71 4.57
CA GLY A 39 -1.75 -3.15 4.62
C GLY A 39 -3.20 -3.63 4.54
N SER A 40 -3.47 -4.78 5.16
CA SER A 40 -4.76 -5.48 5.05
C SER A 40 -5.94 -4.67 5.61
N ARG A 41 -5.72 -3.82 6.62
CA ARG A 41 -6.75 -2.94 7.20
C ARG A 41 -7.15 -1.85 6.22
N ALA A 42 -6.20 -1.18 5.60
CA ALA A 42 -6.47 -0.18 4.57
C ALA A 42 -7.13 -0.80 3.33
N TRP A 43 -6.78 -2.04 3.01
CA TRP A 43 -7.38 -2.75 1.88
C TRP A 43 -8.80 -3.27 2.16
N GLY A 44 -9.25 -3.27 3.42
CA GLY A 44 -10.60 -3.64 3.82
C GLY A 44 -10.85 -5.14 3.99
N PHE A 45 -9.78 -5.95 4.17
CA PHE A 45 -9.90 -7.38 4.44
C PHE A 45 -9.08 -7.87 5.64
N ALA A 46 -8.87 -7.00 6.62
CA ALA A 46 -8.20 -7.40 7.86
C ALA A 46 -8.99 -8.46 8.63
N SER A 47 -8.29 -9.42 9.23
CA SER A 47 -8.81 -10.27 10.30
C SER A 47 -8.65 -9.57 11.66
N PRO A 48 -9.35 -10.02 12.72
CA PRO A 48 -9.22 -9.42 14.05
C PRO A 48 -7.79 -9.39 14.59
N ASP A 49 -7.00 -10.40 14.25
CA ASP A 49 -5.58 -10.60 14.61
C ASP A 49 -4.58 -9.97 13.63
N SER A 50 -5.04 -9.22 12.63
CA SER A 50 -4.15 -8.51 11.70
C SER A 50 -3.41 -7.39 12.42
N ASP A 51 -2.10 -7.27 12.17
CA ASP A 51 -1.26 -6.17 12.65
C ASP A 51 -1.76 -4.80 12.15
N PHE A 52 -1.33 -3.76 12.85
CA PHE A 52 -1.54 -2.39 12.40
C PHE A 52 -0.29 -1.89 11.68
N ASP A 53 -0.47 -1.47 10.43
CA ASP A 53 0.56 -0.96 9.54
C ASP A 53 0.52 0.57 9.49
N VAL A 54 1.05 1.25 10.50
CA VAL A 54 1.07 2.70 10.55
C VAL A 54 2.17 3.24 9.64
N ARG A 55 1.78 4.05 8.68
CA ARG A 55 2.70 4.69 7.74
C ARG A 55 2.53 6.20 7.78
N PHE A 56 3.66 6.94 7.74
CA PHE A 56 3.61 8.39 7.79
C PHE A 56 4.62 9.05 6.85
N ILE A 57 4.34 10.30 6.49
CA ILE A 57 5.22 11.18 5.73
C ILE A 57 5.62 12.31 6.65
N TYR A 58 6.90 12.60 6.74
CA TYR A 58 7.45 13.66 7.58
C TYR A 58 8.39 14.58 6.82
N LYS A 59 8.60 15.76 7.36
CA LYS A 59 9.67 16.68 6.94
C LYS A 59 10.60 16.99 8.10
N ARG A 60 11.85 17.29 7.76
CA ARG A 60 12.86 17.83 8.68
C ARG A 60 12.93 19.36 8.58
N LYS A 61 13.69 19.98 9.46
CA LYS A 61 14.07 21.39 9.31
C LYS A 61 14.89 21.60 8.04
N PRO A 62 14.80 22.76 7.38
CA PRO A 62 15.51 23.03 6.13
C PRO A 62 17.02 22.74 6.19
N GLU A 63 17.66 23.03 7.32
CA GLU A 63 19.10 22.83 7.53
C GLU A 63 19.50 21.35 7.41
N SER A 64 18.60 20.43 7.72
CA SER A 64 18.87 18.99 7.63
C SER A 64 19.09 18.54 6.18
N TYR A 65 18.39 19.17 5.23
CA TYR A 65 18.52 18.86 3.79
C TYR A 65 19.78 19.46 3.15
N LEU A 66 20.47 20.37 3.85
CA LEU A 66 21.67 21.03 3.38
C LEU A 66 22.98 20.42 3.92
N LYS A 67 22.88 19.35 4.71
CA LYS A 67 24.05 18.65 5.26
C LYS A 67 24.81 17.87 4.20
N LEU A 68 26.13 17.83 4.32
CA LEU A 68 26.98 16.98 3.47
C LEU A 68 26.79 15.49 3.75
N ASN A 69 26.45 15.12 4.98
CA ASN A 69 26.06 13.78 5.40
C ASN A 69 24.54 13.77 5.65
N PRO A 70 23.72 13.42 4.66
CA PRO A 70 22.28 13.45 4.82
C PRO A 70 21.82 12.46 5.90
N ASP A 71 20.77 12.84 6.62
CA ASP A 71 20.10 11.96 7.57
C ASP A 71 19.43 10.79 6.82
N ARG A 72 19.14 9.70 7.53
CA ARG A 72 18.38 8.57 6.94
C ARG A 72 16.98 9.06 6.54
N ASP A 73 16.56 8.71 5.33
CA ASP A 73 15.28 9.15 4.74
C ASP A 73 14.06 8.30 5.16
N VAL A 74 14.26 7.41 6.14
CA VAL A 74 13.22 6.55 6.74
C VAL A 74 13.37 6.55 8.26
N ILE A 75 12.24 6.70 8.96
CA ILE A 75 12.11 6.40 10.38
C ILE A 75 11.33 5.10 10.49
N GLU A 76 11.94 4.11 11.15
CA GLU A 76 11.33 2.81 11.45
C GLU A 76 11.46 2.57 12.94
N LEU A 77 10.33 2.28 13.59
CA LEU A 77 10.35 1.86 14.99
C LEU A 77 10.58 0.34 15.05
N PRO A 78 11.10 -0.19 16.18
CA PRO A 78 11.11 -1.63 16.39
C PRO A 78 9.70 -2.20 16.24
N ILE A 79 9.57 -3.27 15.47
CA ILE A 79 8.30 -3.97 15.30
C ILE A 79 7.96 -4.63 16.62
N ASP A 80 6.73 -4.44 17.09
CA ASP A 80 6.16 -5.19 18.20
C ASP A 80 5.02 -6.09 17.70
N ASP A 81 4.42 -6.87 18.61
CA ASP A 81 3.37 -7.83 18.28
C ASP A 81 2.03 -7.17 17.88
N THR A 82 1.97 -5.85 17.88
CA THR A 82 0.72 -5.10 17.69
C THR A 82 0.74 -4.22 16.46
N TRP A 83 1.82 -3.49 16.25
CA TRP A 83 1.91 -2.49 15.18
C TRP A 83 3.32 -2.35 14.58
N ASP A 84 3.35 -2.11 13.29
CA ASP A 84 4.54 -1.76 12.52
C ASP A 84 4.45 -0.29 12.10
N VAL A 85 5.37 0.54 12.62
CA VAL A 85 5.37 1.99 12.42
C VAL A 85 6.57 2.40 11.60
N SER A 86 6.31 2.95 10.41
CA SER A 86 7.37 3.40 9.50
C SER A 86 6.98 4.69 8.77
N GLY A 87 7.94 5.60 8.62
CA GLY A 87 7.73 6.88 7.95
C GLY A 87 8.79 7.20 6.90
N TRP A 88 8.38 7.92 5.87
CA TRP A 88 9.24 8.40 4.80
C TRP A 88 9.44 9.90 4.89
N ASP A 89 10.70 10.32 4.71
CA ASP A 89 11.04 11.73 4.54
C ASP A 89 10.34 12.30 3.30
N LEU A 90 10.03 13.58 3.34
CA LEU A 90 9.43 14.30 2.21
C LEU A 90 10.30 14.20 0.94
N ASP A 91 11.61 14.29 1.09
CA ASP A 91 12.58 14.10 0.00
C ASP A 91 12.42 12.73 -0.66
N LYS A 92 12.42 11.65 0.12
CA LYS A 92 12.15 10.29 -0.35
C LYS A 92 10.77 10.18 -1.00
N THR A 93 9.77 10.73 -0.35
CA THR A 93 8.38 10.71 -0.82
C THR A 93 8.26 11.29 -2.24
N LEU A 94 8.85 12.46 -2.48
CA LEU A 94 8.81 13.11 -3.79
C LEU A 94 9.64 12.38 -4.86
N LYS A 95 10.78 11.78 -4.47
CA LYS A 95 11.56 10.91 -5.35
C LYS A 95 10.80 9.65 -5.76
N LEU A 96 10.02 9.06 -4.84
CA LEU A 96 9.14 7.92 -5.13
C LEU A 96 7.95 8.34 -5.99
N LEU A 97 7.39 9.52 -5.74
CA LEU A 97 6.31 10.08 -6.56
C LEU A 97 6.76 10.27 -8.02
N GLN A 98 7.93 10.85 -8.24
CA GLN A 98 8.52 11.04 -9.56
C GLN A 98 8.65 9.71 -10.34
N LYS A 99 8.87 8.62 -9.63
CA LYS A 99 8.96 7.26 -10.20
C LYS A 99 7.58 6.60 -10.34
N SER A 100 6.48 7.28 -10.01
CA SER A 100 5.13 6.70 -9.98
C SER A 100 5.02 5.46 -9.08
N ASN A 101 5.63 5.52 -7.88
CA ASN A 101 5.63 4.40 -6.94
C ASN A 101 4.22 4.11 -6.41
N PRO A 102 3.62 2.92 -6.64
CA PRO A 102 2.25 2.59 -6.23
C PRO A 102 2.00 2.68 -4.73
N THR A 103 2.97 2.29 -3.91
CA THR A 103 2.84 2.31 -2.44
C THR A 103 2.53 3.72 -1.93
N LEU A 104 3.17 4.76 -2.51
CA LEU A 104 2.87 6.14 -2.16
C LEU A 104 1.45 6.54 -2.53
N TYR A 105 0.96 6.12 -3.71
CA TYR A 105 -0.43 6.37 -4.12
C TYR A 105 -1.42 5.70 -3.19
N GLU A 106 -1.11 4.51 -2.67
CA GLU A 106 -1.92 3.82 -1.67
C GLU A 106 -1.92 4.58 -0.34
N TRP A 107 -0.77 5.04 0.15
CA TRP A 107 -0.69 5.82 1.40
C TRP A 107 -1.49 7.12 1.32
N LEU A 108 -1.38 7.86 0.21
CA LEU A 108 -2.09 9.13 0.04
C LEU A 108 -3.61 8.95 -0.17
N ARG A 109 -4.07 7.74 -0.47
CA ARG A 109 -5.47 7.39 -0.70
C ARG A 109 -6.04 6.42 0.34
N SER A 110 -5.30 6.11 1.39
CA SER A 110 -5.78 5.23 2.45
C SER A 110 -7.09 5.75 3.05
N PRO A 111 -8.10 4.87 3.24
CA PRO A 111 -9.36 5.26 3.85
C PRO A 111 -9.24 5.53 5.36
N ILE A 112 -8.19 5.01 6.01
CA ILE A 112 -7.98 5.14 7.45
C ILE A 112 -6.82 6.12 7.67
N LYS A 113 -7.13 7.26 8.31
CA LYS A 113 -6.19 8.35 8.51
C LYS A 113 -6.01 8.62 10.00
N TYR A 114 -4.76 8.71 10.42
CA TYR A 114 -4.38 9.04 11.79
C TYR A 114 -3.96 10.51 11.95
N LYS A 115 -3.35 11.08 10.92
CA LYS A 115 -3.07 12.51 10.84
C LYS A 115 -3.41 13.01 9.44
N ASP A 116 -4.47 13.79 9.34
CA ASP A 116 -4.94 14.41 8.09
C ASP A 116 -4.63 15.90 8.14
N THR A 117 -3.53 16.29 7.53
CA THR A 117 -3.22 17.68 7.25
C THR A 117 -3.64 18.04 5.83
N ASP A 118 -3.53 19.29 5.46
CA ASP A 118 -3.77 19.74 4.09
C ASP A 118 -2.77 19.16 3.05
N PHE A 119 -1.81 18.34 3.49
CA PHE A 119 -0.73 17.80 2.67
C PHE A 119 -1.23 16.97 1.49
N ALA A 120 -2.14 16.01 1.71
CA ALA A 120 -2.65 15.15 0.64
C ALA A 120 -3.37 15.97 -0.45
N ARG A 121 -4.09 17.03 -0.08
CA ARG A 121 -4.74 17.95 -1.03
C ARG A 121 -3.71 18.72 -1.85
N ARG A 122 -2.63 19.18 -1.21
CA ARG A 122 -1.58 19.96 -1.90
C ARG A 122 -0.74 19.12 -2.87
N ILE A 123 -0.44 17.85 -2.52
CA ILE A 123 0.35 16.95 -3.37
C ILE A 123 -0.47 16.32 -4.51
N ALA A 124 -1.79 16.34 -4.44
CA ALA A 124 -2.67 15.67 -5.40
C ALA A 124 -2.40 16.05 -6.88
N PRO A 125 -2.18 17.34 -7.26
CA PRO A 125 -1.85 17.68 -8.64
C PRO A 125 -0.54 17.06 -9.13
N LEU A 126 0.45 16.92 -8.24
CA LEU A 126 1.72 16.25 -8.58
C LEU A 126 1.52 14.74 -8.76
N MET A 127 0.63 14.12 -7.98
CA MET A 127 0.28 12.70 -8.18
C MET A 127 -0.28 12.44 -9.57
N GLU A 128 -1.17 13.29 -10.06
CA GLU A 128 -1.74 13.18 -11.41
C GLU A 128 -0.64 13.34 -12.49
N ASN A 129 0.22 14.32 -12.34
CA ASN A 129 1.32 14.57 -13.28
C ASN A 129 2.37 13.43 -13.28
N CYS A 130 2.65 12.85 -12.12
CA CYS A 130 3.64 11.80 -11.96
C CYS A 130 3.10 10.39 -12.29
N PHE A 131 1.78 10.23 -12.43
CA PHE A 131 1.19 8.93 -12.75
C PHE A 131 1.75 8.39 -14.08
N ALA A 132 2.31 7.19 -14.05
CA ALA A 132 2.83 6.48 -15.21
C ALA A 132 2.30 5.04 -15.18
N GLU A 133 1.46 4.72 -16.16
CA GLU A 133 0.74 3.46 -16.26
C GLU A 133 1.68 2.27 -16.32
N ASP A 134 2.66 2.32 -17.22
CA ASP A 134 3.67 1.27 -17.43
C ASP A 134 4.43 0.94 -16.13
N LYS A 135 4.84 1.95 -15.37
CA LYS A 135 5.59 1.77 -14.12
C LYS A 135 4.74 1.16 -13.01
N MET A 136 3.48 1.62 -12.89
CA MET A 136 2.55 1.06 -11.91
C MET A 136 2.21 -0.39 -12.21
N ILE A 137 1.86 -0.70 -13.46
CA ILE A 137 1.58 -2.07 -13.87
C ILE A 137 2.80 -2.96 -13.65
N TYR A 138 4.00 -2.51 -14.04
CA TYR A 138 5.23 -3.26 -13.82
C TYR A 138 5.46 -3.61 -12.35
N HIS A 139 5.23 -2.66 -11.45
CA HIS A 139 5.36 -2.89 -10.01
C HIS A 139 4.35 -3.92 -9.49
N TYR A 140 3.05 -3.73 -9.78
CA TYR A 140 2.00 -4.65 -9.33
C TYR A 140 2.16 -6.04 -9.94
N LEU A 141 2.53 -6.13 -11.22
CA LEU A 141 2.78 -7.40 -11.89
C LEU A 141 3.93 -8.18 -11.23
N ASN A 142 5.03 -7.52 -10.91
CA ASN A 142 6.15 -8.17 -10.21
C ASN A 142 5.75 -8.62 -8.80
N THR A 143 4.96 -7.82 -8.09
CA THR A 143 4.39 -8.20 -6.78
C THR A 143 3.51 -9.44 -6.91
N ALA A 144 2.62 -9.47 -7.90
CA ALA A 144 1.76 -10.64 -8.17
C ALA A 144 2.57 -11.90 -8.47
N LYS A 145 3.55 -11.81 -9.38
CA LYS A 145 4.42 -12.93 -9.74
C LYS A 145 5.19 -13.48 -8.54
N HIS A 146 5.71 -12.60 -7.68
CA HIS A 146 6.40 -12.98 -6.46
C HIS A 146 5.45 -13.78 -5.55
N HIS A 147 4.25 -13.27 -5.28
CA HIS A 147 3.29 -13.96 -4.42
C HIS A 147 2.78 -15.28 -5.01
N ILE A 148 2.54 -15.35 -6.31
CA ILE A 148 2.14 -16.59 -6.99
C ILE A 148 3.24 -17.64 -6.83
N ARG A 149 4.48 -17.30 -7.17
CA ARG A 149 5.62 -18.20 -7.13
C ARG A 149 5.91 -18.70 -5.71
N ASP A 150 5.88 -17.81 -4.73
CA ASP A 150 6.38 -18.13 -3.39
C ASP A 150 5.31 -18.76 -2.49
N TYR A 151 4.02 -18.62 -2.84
CA TYR A 151 2.95 -19.01 -1.93
C TYR A 151 1.81 -19.84 -2.54
N LEU A 152 1.63 -19.85 -3.86
CA LEU A 152 0.46 -20.49 -4.48
C LEU A 152 0.79 -21.77 -5.25
N LEU A 153 2.04 -22.20 -5.33
CA LEU A 153 2.47 -23.40 -6.06
C LEU A 153 2.57 -24.67 -5.19
N GLY A 154 2.28 -24.58 -3.89
CA GLY A 154 2.33 -25.73 -2.98
C GLY A 154 1.05 -26.57 -2.99
N ASP A 155 1.10 -27.74 -2.32
CA ASP A 155 -0.06 -28.63 -2.16
C ASP A 155 -1.10 -28.07 -1.16
N SER A 156 -0.73 -27.08 -0.36
CA SER A 156 -1.61 -26.33 0.54
C SER A 156 -1.28 -24.83 0.51
N VAL A 157 -2.29 -24.00 0.69
CA VAL A 157 -2.18 -22.54 0.60
C VAL A 157 -2.98 -21.87 1.72
N ARG A 158 -2.42 -20.85 2.35
CA ARG A 158 -3.16 -20.02 3.30
C ARG A 158 -4.08 -19.04 2.57
N PRO A 159 -5.36 -18.90 2.95
CA PRO A 159 -6.33 -18.02 2.27
C PRO A 159 -5.82 -16.60 2.06
N LYS A 160 -5.11 -15.99 3.04
CA LYS A 160 -4.56 -14.65 2.93
C LYS A 160 -3.60 -14.46 1.75
N LYS A 161 -2.89 -15.53 1.32
CA LYS A 161 -1.92 -15.47 0.23
C LYS A 161 -2.59 -15.30 -1.15
N TYR A 162 -3.82 -15.77 -1.29
CA TYR A 162 -4.62 -15.49 -2.49
C TYR A 162 -4.92 -13.99 -2.63
N PHE A 163 -5.29 -13.31 -1.55
CA PHE A 163 -5.56 -11.86 -1.59
C PHE A 163 -4.31 -11.05 -1.97
N TYR A 164 -3.13 -11.47 -1.51
CA TYR A 164 -1.87 -10.84 -1.84
C TYR A 164 -1.44 -11.04 -3.30
N ALA A 165 -1.94 -12.09 -3.97
CA ALA A 165 -1.74 -12.30 -5.40
C ALA A 165 -2.88 -11.67 -6.23
N LEU A 166 -4.14 -11.81 -5.81
CA LEU A 166 -5.31 -11.27 -6.51
C LEU A 166 -5.27 -9.73 -6.58
N ARG A 167 -5.01 -9.07 -5.44
CA ARG A 167 -5.05 -7.61 -5.38
C ARG A 167 -4.14 -6.93 -6.40
N PRO A 168 -2.85 -7.27 -6.53
CA PRO A 168 -1.99 -6.64 -7.54
C PRO A 168 -2.39 -7.01 -8.97
N VAL A 169 -2.91 -8.22 -9.24
CA VAL A 169 -3.45 -8.56 -10.58
C VAL A 169 -4.66 -7.70 -10.90
N LEU A 170 -5.62 -7.59 -9.98
CA LEU A 170 -6.80 -6.74 -10.18
C LEU A 170 -6.43 -5.25 -10.30
N ALA A 171 -5.39 -4.79 -9.60
CA ALA A 171 -4.84 -3.44 -9.75
C ALA A 171 -4.30 -3.22 -11.18
N CYS A 172 -3.58 -4.18 -11.75
CA CYS A 172 -3.12 -4.12 -13.14
C CYS A 172 -4.30 -4.06 -14.13
N ILE A 173 -5.33 -4.90 -13.91
CA ILE A 173 -6.55 -4.90 -14.75
C ILE A 173 -7.26 -3.54 -14.65
N TRP A 174 -7.35 -2.96 -13.44
CA TRP A 174 -7.90 -1.62 -13.25
C TRP A 174 -7.14 -0.58 -14.05
N ILE A 175 -5.81 -0.55 -13.93
CA ILE A 175 -4.98 0.45 -14.63
C ILE A 175 -5.15 0.31 -16.14
N ARG A 176 -5.12 -0.92 -16.67
CA ARG A 176 -5.33 -1.22 -18.09
C ARG A 176 -6.69 -0.71 -18.61
N ASN A 177 -7.74 -0.84 -17.79
CA ASN A 177 -9.11 -0.52 -18.22
C ASN A 177 -9.47 0.97 -18.02
N TYR A 178 -8.90 1.63 -17.00
CA TYR A 178 -9.31 2.98 -16.59
C TYR A 178 -8.20 4.03 -16.71
N HIS A 179 -6.95 3.63 -16.97
CA HIS A 179 -5.79 4.52 -17.11
C HIS A 179 -5.58 5.45 -15.90
N THR A 180 -5.91 4.98 -14.71
CA THR A 180 -5.79 5.67 -13.43
C THR A 180 -5.17 4.78 -12.37
N ALA A 181 -4.62 5.38 -11.32
CA ALA A 181 -4.16 4.61 -10.16
C ALA A 181 -5.34 3.83 -9.53
N PRO A 182 -5.14 2.55 -9.16
CA PRO A 182 -6.19 1.68 -8.67
C PRO A 182 -6.69 2.13 -7.29
N PRO A 183 -7.94 1.78 -6.92
CA PRO A 183 -8.45 2.01 -5.58
C PRO A 183 -7.68 1.20 -4.54
N VAL A 184 -7.59 1.73 -3.32
CA VAL A 184 -6.94 1.05 -2.19
C VAL A 184 -7.81 -0.10 -1.69
N LEU A 185 -9.10 0.13 -1.54
CA LEU A 185 -10.06 -0.87 -1.06
C LEU A 185 -10.21 -2.02 -2.05
N PHE A 186 -10.03 -3.25 -1.55
CA PHE A 186 -10.21 -4.46 -2.35
C PHE A 186 -11.63 -4.64 -2.87
N ASP A 187 -12.64 -4.27 -2.07
CA ASP A 187 -14.04 -4.33 -2.49
C ASP A 187 -14.32 -3.59 -3.80
N ARG A 188 -13.65 -2.45 -4.03
CA ARG A 188 -13.75 -1.72 -5.29
C ARG A 188 -13.14 -2.46 -6.46
N LEU A 189 -12.02 -3.15 -6.26
CA LEU A 189 -11.42 -4.01 -7.29
C LEU A 189 -12.29 -5.24 -7.52
N TYR A 190 -12.74 -5.90 -6.44
CA TYR A 190 -13.63 -7.05 -6.47
C TYR A 190 -14.93 -6.76 -7.24
N SER A 191 -15.61 -5.66 -6.92
CA SER A 191 -16.89 -5.32 -7.53
C SER A 191 -16.78 -4.87 -8.99
N THR A 192 -15.62 -4.33 -9.40
CA THR A 192 -15.49 -3.66 -10.71
C THR A 192 -14.74 -4.49 -11.74
N VAL A 193 -13.64 -5.17 -11.35
CA VAL A 193 -12.74 -5.84 -12.31
C VAL A 193 -12.58 -7.35 -12.09
N LEU A 194 -13.06 -7.91 -10.97
CA LEU A 194 -13.05 -9.36 -10.78
C LEU A 194 -14.14 -10.01 -11.66
N PRO A 195 -13.82 -11.04 -12.44
CA PRO A 195 -14.82 -11.78 -13.22
C PRO A 195 -15.90 -12.41 -12.34
N GLU A 196 -17.15 -12.35 -12.78
CA GLU A 196 -18.31 -12.90 -12.03
C GLU A 196 -18.11 -14.38 -11.67
N ALA A 197 -17.54 -15.16 -12.57
CA ALA A 197 -17.28 -16.59 -12.37
C ALA A 197 -16.34 -16.91 -11.20
N LEU A 198 -15.55 -15.93 -10.72
CA LEU A 198 -14.62 -16.12 -9.60
C LEU A 198 -15.16 -15.60 -8.27
N LYS A 199 -16.29 -14.89 -8.27
CA LYS A 199 -16.80 -14.25 -7.05
C LYS A 199 -17.08 -15.25 -5.95
N SER A 200 -17.70 -16.39 -6.26
CA SER A 200 -17.99 -17.43 -5.27
C SER A 200 -16.73 -17.99 -4.60
N SER A 201 -15.66 -18.18 -5.36
CA SER A 201 -14.37 -18.67 -4.83
C SER A 201 -13.66 -17.61 -3.98
N VAL A 202 -13.79 -16.34 -4.34
CA VAL A 202 -13.23 -15.24 -3.56
C VAL A 202 -14.05 -14.99 -2.29
N ASP A 203 -15.38 -15.10 -2.35
CA ASP A 203 -16.28 -15.02 -1.18
C ASP A 203 -15.96 -16.13 -0.17
N TYR A 204 -15.74 -17.35 -0.65
CA TYR A 204 -15.26 -18.46 0.20
C TYR A 204 -13.93 -18.13 0.89
N LEU A 205 -12.97 -17.51 0.19
CA LEU A 205 -11.72 -17.06 0.81
C LEU A 205 -11.94 -15.99 1.88
N PHE A 206 -12.90 -15.07 1.68
CA PHE A 206 -13.27 -14.07 2.69
C PHE A 206 -13.85 -14.73 3.94
N GLU A 207 -14.78 -15.68 3.78
CA GLU A 207 -15.36 -16.42 4.89
C GLU A 207 -14.29 -17.14 5.71
N LEU A 208 -13.35 -17.81 5.03
CA LEU A 208 -12.23 -18.46 5.69
C LEU A 208 -11.33 -17.48 6.44
N LYS A 209 -11.03 -16.32 5.83
CA LYS A 209 -10.14 -15.33 6.43
C LYS A 209 -10.75 -14.68 7.68
N ILE A 210 -12.08 -14.50 7.73
CA ILE A 210 -12.77 -13.89 8.87
C ILE A 210 -12.98 -14.91 9.99
N ASN A 211 -13.34 -16.15 9.65
CA ASN A 211 -13.85 -17.13 10.60
C ASN A 211 -12.84 -18.22 11.01
N ALA A 212 -11.73 -18.36 10.28
CA ALA A 212 -10.73 -19.39 10.55
C ALA A 212 -9.44 -18.76 11.13
N PRO A 213 -8.69 -19.53 11.96
CA PRO A 213 -7.37 -19.12 12.43
C PRO A 213 -6.43 -18.80 11.26
N GLU A 214 -5.56 -17.82 11.41
CA GLU A 214 -4.65 -17.34 10.35
C GLU A 214 -3.74 -18.45 9.76
N LYS A 215 -3.50 -19.51 10.53
CA LYS A 215 -2.66 -20.65 10.15
C LYS A 215 -3.38 -21.73 9.34
N VAL A 216 -4.69 -21.58 9.09
CA VAL A 216 -5.45 -22.54 8.28
C VAL A 216 -4.90 -22.57 6.87
N GLU A 217 -4.67 -23.78 6.38
CA GLU A 217 -4.27 -24.07 5.00
C GLU A 217 -5.39 -24.85 4.31
N ILE A 218 -5.59 -24.57 3.02
CA ILE A 218 -6.59 -25.21 2.17
C ILE A 218 -5.93 -25.80 0.93
N SER A 219 -6.60 -26.73 0.28
CA SER A 219 -6.19 -27.20 -1.06
C SER A 219 -6.22 -26.04 -2.05
N PRO A 220 -5.31 -26.01 -3.03
CA PRO A 220 -5.28 -24.96 -4.04
C PRO A 220 -6.61 -24.82 -4.78
N ILE A 221 -7.07 -23.58 -4.95
CA ILE A 221 -8.27 -23.24 -5.71
C ILE A 221 -7.87 -23.04 -7.17
N LYS A 222 -8.13 -24.08 -7.98
CA LYS A 222 -7.64 -24.18 -9.37
C LYS A 222 -8.10 -23.00 -10.23
N GLU A 223 -9.36 -22.62 -10.17
CA GLU A 223 -9.91 -21.54 -10.98
C GLU A 223 -9.27 -20.17 -10.66
N ILE A 224 -8.89 -19.91 -9.41
CA ILE A 224 -8.14 -18.70 -9.06
C ILE A 224 -6.71 -18.78 -9.60
N GLY A 225 -6.07 -19.94 -9.48
CA GLY A 225 -4.73 -20.17 -10.02
C GLY A 225 -4.67 -19.98 -11.53
N ASP A 226 -5.60 -20.57 -12.27
CA ASP A 226 -5.72 -20.46 -13.72
C ASP A 226 -5.94 -18.98 -14.14
N PHE A 227 -6.84 -18.26 -13.45
CA PHE A 227 -7.07 -16.83 -13.68
C PHE A 227 -5.82 -15.99 -13.45
N LEU A 228 -5.14 -16.17 -12.33
CA LEU A 228 -3.93 -15.42 -12.01
C LEU A 228 -2.84 -15.62 -13.07
N ASN A 229 -2.61 -16.86 -13.51
CA ASN A 229 -1.61 -17.17 -14.53
C ASN A 229 -1.98 -16.61 -15.90
N SER A 230 -3.27 -16.71 -16.31
CA SER A 230 -3.75 -16.10 -17.55
C SER A 230 -3.58 -14.58 -17.54
N GLN A 231 -4.00 -13.91 -16.44
CA GLN A 231 -3.91 -12.46 -16.35
C GLN A 231 -2.46 -11.96 -16.29
N VAL A 232 -1.56 -12.66 -15.61
CA VAL A 232 -0.13 -12.33 -15.66
C VAL A 232 0.38 -12.31 -17.10
N SER A 233 0.07 -13.33 -17.90
CA SER A 233 0.50 -13.40 -19.31
C SER A 233 -0.14 -12.29 -20.16
N GLU A 234 -1.42 -12.02 -19.98
CA GLU A 234 -2.11 -10.93 -20.70
C GLU A 234 -1.56 -9.54 -20.35
N ILE A 235 -1.27 -9.30 -19.07
CA ILE A 235 -0.70 -8.03 -18.58
C ILE A 235 0.73 -7.86 -19.12
N GLU A 236 1.53 -8.92 -19.20
CA GLU A 236 2.85 -8.88 -19.84
C GLU A 236 2.77 -8.48 -21.31
N CYS A 237 1.84 -9.09 -22.04
CA CYS A 237 1.59 -8.73 -23.44
C CYS A 237 1.16 -7.25 -23.54
N TYR A 238 0.26 -6.81 -22.68
CA TYR A 238 -0.21 -5.43 -22.65
C TYR A 238 0.92 -4.43 -22.39
N LEU A 239 1.80 -4.69 -21.43
CA LEU A 239 2.96 -3.85 -21.12
C LEU A 239 3.86 -3.60 -22.33
N ASN A 240 3.98 -4.57 -23.25
CA ASN A 240 4.75 -4.40 -24.49
C ASN A 240 4.09 -3.41 -25.48
N THR A 241 2.82 -3.05 -25.28
CA THR A 241 2.07 -2.10 -26.11
C THR A 241 1.96 -0.71 -25.49
N VAL A 242 2.19 -0.59 -24.18
CA VAL A 242 2.08 0.68 -23.46
C VAL A 242 3.31 1.54 -23.75
N SER A 243 3.07 2.80 -24.11
CA SER A 243 4.15 3.77 -24.30
C SER A 243 4.79 4.11 -22.96
N HIS A 244 6.12 4.04 -22.89
CA HIS A 244 6.85 4.45 -21.70
C HIS A 244 6.70 5.95 -21.48
N LYS A 245 6.04 6.33 -20.37
CA LYS A 245 5.93 7.72 -19.97
C LYS A 245 7.28 8.18 -19.40
N GLN A 246 7.80 9.29 -19.90
CA GLN A 246 8.95 9.94 -19.27
C GLN A 246 8.62 10.31 -17.83
N ASN A 247 9.64 10.30 -16.96
CA ASN A 247 9.47 10.77 -15.60
C ASN A 247 8.99 12.22 -15.59
N ALA A 248 8.16 12.55 -14.59
CA ALA A 248 7.72 13.92 -14.38
C ALA A 248 8.93 14.86 -14.19
N ASN A 249 8.78 16.11 -14.64
CA ASN A 249 9.80 17.14 -14.48
C ASN A 249 10.08 17.38 -12.99
N TRP A 250 11.34 17.58 -12.67
CA TRP A 250 11.77 17.88 -11.31
C TRP A 250 11.37 19.27 -10.84
N ASP A 251 11.10 20.23 -11.73
CA ASP A 251 10.85 21.62 -11.36
C ASP A 251 9.65 21.73 -10.43
N SER A 252 8.50 21.17 -10.81
CA SER A 252 7.29 21.21 -9.97
C SER A 252 7.44 20.46 -8.66
N LEU A 253 8.21 19.38 -8.65
CA LEU A 253 8.52 18.61 -7.44
C LEU A 253 9.44 19.41 -6.50
N ASN A 254 10.44 20.09 -7.06
CA ASN A 254 11.35 20.97 -6.31
C ASN A 254 10.61 22.18 -5.75
N GLU A 255 9.74 22.83 -6.54
CA GLU A 255 8.90 23.92 -6.06
C GLU A 255 8.02 23.48 -4.88
N PHE A 256 7.37 22.33 -5.01
CA PHE A 256 6.57 21.76 -3.92
C PHE A 256 7.42 21.45 -2.69
N PHE A 257 8.57 20.78 -2.88
CA PHE A 257 9.49 20.47 -1.80
C PHE A 257 9.90 21.73 -1.03
N LEU A 258 10.36 22.76 -1.73
CA LEU A 258 10.75 24.03 -1.11
C LEU A 258 9.58 24.70 -0.38
N SER A 259 8.38 24.70 -0.99
CA SER A 259 7.20 25.26 -0.34
C SER A 259 6.83 24.56 0.97
N GLU A 260 7.06 23.24 1.05
CA GLU A 260 6.77 22.46 2.26
C GLU A 260 7.83 22.62 3.35
N ILE A 261 9.13 22.62 2.99
CA ILE A 261 10.18 22.70 4.02
C ILE A 261 10.27 24.09 4.66
N PHE A 262 9.86 25.15 3.95
CA PHE A 262 9.84 26.52 4.48
C PHE A 262 8.48 26.94 5.05
N ARG A 263 7.48 26.10 5.01
CA ARG A 263 6.18 26.30 5.65
C ARG A 263 6.23 25.99 7.14
#